data_c792acd915307b36b7feee74faf3721e
#
_entry.id   c792acd915307b36b7feee74faf3721e
#
_cell.length_a   1.000
_cell.length_b   1.000
_cell.length_c   1.000
_cell.angle_alpha   90.00
_cell.angle_beta   90.00
_cell.angle_gamma   90.00
#
_symmetry.space_group_name_H-M   'P 1'
#
loop_
_entity.id
_entity.type
_entity.pdbx_description
1 polymer ?
#
loop_
_entity_poly.entity_id
_entity_poly.type
_entity_poly.pdbx_seq_one_letter_code
_entity_poly.pdbx_strand_id
1 'polypeptide(L)'
;MMSAPMNTPMHRFKYTNLTKDQITQKLKTADAGPQSASELSGVLSGKVLKIVTDKGLTLNYEFKGKNQLTLSENGGARIQAGYGALTIKQGVVFSHVIPGAQKGYNVFVDLDTDMVTVFEVWLCSGRKEVTLSNKEVVVEDREVQREIYFGYVETAGKKPPETRHHLTNRIEGKGAYWKQDTGIETLELYPSVASVNFVEMTRHADYLSFCSPSDYVMLGPSLFIHSRSEAEFSGIYTMYVMDLFTPATQAGVRFGFNEKDELEYYMFRGEGEIVGQLAALEPFDQHGRTQMIAQASNDPQAPGKGQRLVYRPVKDFTYMTDEQVHEAALKNTTAFVGGAPDAPQMMAGNAMPFTDKLAGKEFTLRYDRGGPVRHYRFKEKYKLSYRNDGETQWREADYRCYEGDEQLFFFSHLLIDSKPRASVQIAVDFTNGLTTCIHSQMGTPYFGNETTYYAIFGVMETAGINPPQYLRHEHTYELVGSAISWSYSDQMTSMHLFPSPHTMSWTIFNDNQTRGAQWSSPCIMIKLRPQIYLFCQNEEACNGAQMCELFNLRIMRGCGFGFSGGARGVNLGLVGALGRFIGKYDIAKFFGPKARLR
;
A
#
# COMPACT_ATOMS: atom_id res chain seq x y z
N MET A 1 -30.34 12.61 -12.56
CA MET A 1 -29.38 12.80 -11.45
C MET A 1 -28.06 12.28 -11.94
N MET A 2 -27.04 13.13 -12.07
CA MET A 2 -25.66 12.65 -12.24
C MET A 2 -25.36 11.77 -11.05
N SER A 3 -24.98 10.50 -11.27
CA SER A 3 -24.37 9.73 -10.18
C SER A 3 -23.18 10.55 -9.70
N ALA A 4 -23.09 10.78 -8.40
CA ALA A 4 -21.88 11.36 -7.84
C ALA A 4 -20.67 10.62 -8.43
N PRO A 5 -19.61 11.32 -8.81
CA PRO A 5 -18.39 10.66 -9.25
C PRO A 5 -18.03 9.64 -8.17
N MET A 6 -17.74 8.41 -8.57
CA MET A 6 -17.21 7.42 -7.63
C MET A 6 -15.82 7.89 -7.23
N ASN A 7 -15.77 8.68 -6.19
CA ASN A 7 -14.50 9.02 -5.56
C ASN A 7 -13.99 7.73 -4.94
N THR A 8 -12.92 7.20 -5.51
CA THR A 8 -12.18 6.12 -4.88
C THR A 8 -11.74 6.60 -3.51
N PRO A 9 -12.05 5.88 -2.43
CA PRO A 9 -11.64 6.32 -1.10
C PRO A 9 -10.11 6.40 -1.06
N MET A 10 -9.60 7.50 -0.52
CA MET A 10 -8.16 7.76 -0.39
C MET A 10 -7.70 7.33 1.00
N HIS A 11 -6.50 6.74 1.08
CA HIS A 11 -5.84 6.55 2.37
C HIS A 11 -5.53 7.92 2.98
N ARG A 12 -5.74 8.04 4.29
CA ARG A 12 -5.41 9.26 5.01
C ARG A 12 -4.61 8.93 6.27
N PHE A 13 -3.52 9.63 6.43
CA PHE A 13 -2.78 9.58 7.69
C PHE A 13 -3.61 10.22 8.76
N LYS A 14 -3.69 9.54 9.87
CA LYS A 14 -4.34 10.05 11.04
C LYS A 14 -3.33 10.18 12.16
N TYR A 15 -3.15 11.40 12.60
CA TYR A 15 -2.28 11.70 13.74
C TYR A 15 -3.09 11.66 15.02
N THR A 16 -2.45 11.25 16.10
CA THR A 16 -3.07 11.32 17.42
C THR A 16 -3.19 12.78 17.88
N ASN A 17 -4.28 13.08 18.55
CA ASN A 17 -4.43 14.33 19.30
C ASN A 17 -3.96 14.19 20.77
N LEU A 18 -3.50 12.99 21.17
CA LEU A 18 -3.05 12.73 22.55
C LEU A 18 -1.67 13.35 22.79
N THR A 19 -1.54 14.02 23.90
CA THR A 19 -0.23 14.45 24.44
C THR A 19 0.52 13.24 24.99
N LYS A 20 1.84 13.40 25.19
CA LYS A 20 2.67 12.38 25.84
C LYS A 20 2.11 11.92 27.18
N ASP A 21 1.65 12.85 28.00
CA ASP A 21 1.09 12.55 29.32
C ASP A 21 -0.24 11.77 29.22
N GLN A 22 -1.09 12.13 28.26
CA GLN A 22 -2.32 11.40 27.98
C GLN A 22 -2.04 9.98 27.48
N ILE A 23 -1.04 9.79 26.62
CA ILE A 23 -0.59 8.46 26.18
C ILE A 23 -0.12 7.65 27.38
N THR A 24 0.77 8.21 28.21
CA THR A 24 1.26 7.54 29.43
C THR A 24 0.12 7.18 30.39
N GLN A 25 -0.86 8.08 30.53
CA GLN A 25 -2.02 7.81 31.40
C GLN A 25 -2.91 6.68 30.85
N LYS A 26 -3.16 6.66 29.55
CA LYS A 26 -3.94 5.58 28.90
C LYS A 26 -3.20 4.23 28.96
N LEU A 27 -1.87 4.22 28.85
CA LEU A 27 -1.07 3.00 28.97
C LEU A 27 -1.15 2.32 30.34
N LYS A 28 -1.55 3.02 31.40
CA LYS A 28 -1.74 2.39 32.73
C LYS A 28 -2.75 1.25 32.71
N THR A 29 -3.69 1.25 31.76
CA THR A 29 -4.62 0.12 31.60
C THR A 29 -3.93 -1.14 31.09
N ALA A 30 -2.77 -1.01 30.44
CA ALA A 30 -1.95 -2.12 29.98
C ALA A 30 -1.11 -2.77 31.09
N ASP A 31 -0.98 -2.12 32.25
CA ASP A 31 -0.17 -2.63 33.38
C ASP A 31 -0.72 -3.98 33.91
N ALA A 32 -2.01 -4.25 33.70
CA ALA A 32 -2.65 -5.53 34.05
C ALA A 32 -2.31 -6.67 33.06
N GLY A 33 -1.63 -6.38 31.98
CA GLY A 33 -1.37 -7.31 30.88
C GLY A 33 -2.41 -7.25 29.76
N PRO A 34 -2.20 -7.97 28.65
CA PRO A 34 -3.11 -7.99 27.51
C PRO A 34 -4.42 -8.71 27.83
N GLN A 35 -5.51 -8.24 27.24
CA GLN A 35 -6.76 -8.98 27.18
C GLN A 35 -6.61 -10.17 26.21
N SER A 36 -7.52 -11.14 26.27
CA SER A 36 -7.56 -12.24 25.29
C SER A 36 -8.97 -12.81 25.18
N ALA A 37 -9.39 -13.13 23.98
CA ALA A 37 -10.63 -13.86 23.72
C ALA A 37 -10.46 -15.35 24.07
N SER A 38 -9.31 -15.94 23.79
CA SER A 38 -8.94 -17.30 24.16
C SER A 38 -8.34 -17.37 25.56
N GLU A 39 -8.39 -18.56 26.17
CA GLU A 39 -7.72 -18.80 27.45
C GLU A 39 -6.21 -18.61 27.34
N LEU A 40 -5.66 -17.77 28.21
CA LEU A 40 -4.22 -17.56 28.33
C LEU A 40 -3.54 -18.80 28.89
N SER A 41 -2.37 -19.14 28.34
CA SER A 41 -1.59 -20.30 28.76
C SER A 41 -0.91 -20.09 30.11
N GLY A 42 -1.00 -21.08 30.97
CA GLY A 42 -0.26 -21.11 32.23
C GLY A 42 1.11 -21.78 32.13
N VAL A 43 1.62 -22.09 30.93
CA VAL A 43 2.86 -22.85 30.73
C VAL A 43 4.11 -22.20 31.37
N LEU A 44 4.10 -20.88 31.54
CA LEU A 44 5.17 -20.12 32.18
C LEU A 44 4.98 -19.96 33.69
N SER A 45 3.79 -20.25 34.25
CA SER A 45 3.49 -20.06 35.68
C SER A 45 4.49 -20.80 36.55
N GLY A 46 5.07 -20.09 37.51
CA GLY A 46 6.09 -20.61 38.43
C GLY A 46 7.50 -20.76 37.85
N LYS A 47 7.70 -20.43 36.57
CA LYS A 47 9.02 -20.50 35.93
C LYS A 47 9.85 -19.23 36.18
N VAL A 48 11.15 -19.42 36.17
CA VAL A 48 12.15 -18.35 36.11
C VAL A 48 12.89 -18.49 34.79
N LEU A 49 12.94 -17.44 34.00
CA LEU A 49 13.67 -17.42 32.73
C LEU A 49 14.72 -16.31 32.76
N LYS A 50 15.94 -16.64 32.44
CA LYS A 50 17.00 -15.67 32.15
C LYS A 50 17.25 -15.70 30.64
N ILE A 51 16.84 -14.65 29.97
CA ILE A 51 17.05 -14.48 28.53
C ILE A 51 18.32 -13.64 28.34
N VAL A 52 19.21 -14.15 27.50
CA VAL A 52 20.44 -13.49 27.10
C VAL A 52 20.40 -13.31 25.57
N THR A 53 20.55 -12.09 25.10
CA THR A 53 20.53 -11.77 23.68
C THR A 53 21.93 -11.47 23.14
N ASP A 54 22.10 -11.69 21.86
CA ASP A 54 23.39 -11.49 21.17
C ASP A 54 23.79 -10.00 21.08
N LYS A 55 22.82 -9.07 21.25
CA LYS A 55 23.05 -7.62 21.31
C LYS A 55 23.24 -7.09 22.76
N GLY A 56 23.38 -7.97 23.73
CA GLY A 56 23.70 -7.61 25.10
C GLY A 56 22.49 -7.28 25.99
N LEU A 57 21.27 -7.33 25.52
CA LEU A 57 20.07 -7.23 26.36
C LEU A 57 19.93 -8.51 27.18
N THR A 58 19.78 -8.37 28.51
CA THR A 58 19.48 -9.48 29.42
C THR A 58 18.18 -9.21 30.15
N LEU A 59 17.26 -10.17 30.10
CA LEU A 59 15.95 -10.07 30.74
C LEU A 59 15.80 -11.24 31.73
N ASN A 60 15.56 -10.91 32.98
CA ASN A 60 15.30 -11.92 34.01
C ASN A 60 13.82 -11.86 34.39
N TYR A 61 13.10 -12.94 34.12
CA TYR A 61 11.69 -13.08 34.43
C TYR A 61 11.43 -14.06 35.55
N GLU A 62 10.50 -13.74 36.42
CA GLU A 62 9.90 -14.63 37.42
C GLU A 62 8.38 -14.58 37.24
N PHE A 63 7.77 -15.66 36.75
CA PHE A 63 6.34 -15.75 36.47
C PHE A 63 5.57 -16.22 37.72
N LYS A 64 4.78 -15.32 38.33
CA LYS A 64 4.05 -15.56 39.60
C LYS A 64 2.63 -16.08 39.43
N GLY A 65 2.31 -16.68 38.31
CA GLY A 65 1.01 -17.18 37.95
C GLY A 65 0.74 -17.03 36.47
N LYS A 66 -0.53 -17.08 36.05
CA LYS A 66 -0.90 -17.00 34.64
C LYS A 66 -0.83 -15.58 34.06
N ASN A 67 -0.79 -14.55 34.91
CA ASN A 67 -0.96 -13.16 34.47
C ASN A 67 -0.06 -12.13 35.19
N GLN A 68 0.85 -12.55 36.05
CA GLN A 68 1.77 -11.66 36.72
C GLN A 68 3.20 -12.16 36.61
N LEU A 69 4.11 -11.24 36.36
CA LEU A 69 5.54 -11.48 36.36
C LEU A 69 6.31 -10.40 37.09
N THR A 70 7.54 -10.74 37.47
CA THR A 70 8.56 -9.77 37.85
C THR A 70 9.67 -9.81 36.81
N LEU A 71 10.09 -8.66 36.34
CA LEU A 71 11.14 -8.47 35.35
C LEU A 71 12.29 -7.66 35.93
N SER A 72 13.52 -7.97 35.54
CA SER A 72 14.65 -7.02 35.61
C SER A 72 15.39 -7.00 34.27
N GLU A 73 15.77 -5.81 33.83
CA GLU A 73 16.54 -5.57 32.60
C GLU A 73 18.00 -5.32 32.99
N ASN A 74 18.92 -6.03 32.33
CA ASN A 74 20.37 -5.84 32.49
C ASN A 74 20.85 -5.79 33.99
N GLY A 75 20.19 -6.57 34.83
CA GLY A 75 20.49 -6.58 36.28
C GLY A 75 19.99 -5.35 37.05
N GLY A 76 19.16 -4.52 36.43
CA GLY A 76 18.54 -3.36 37.05
C GLY A 76 17.45 -3.69 38.08
N ALA A 77 16.67 -2.69 38.46
CA ALA A 77 15.59 -2.83 39.43
C ALA A 77 14.53 -3.86 38.96
N ARG A 78 13.95 -4.56 39.94
CA ARG A 78 12.85 -5.51 39.68
C ARG A 78 11.52 -4.75 39.52
N ILE A 79 10.82 -5.01 38.45
CA ILE A 79 9.56 -4.39 38.08
C ILE A 79 8.49 -5.47 38.06
N GLN A 80 7.34 -5.21 38.66
CA GLN A 80 6.16 -6.07 38.55
C GLN A 80 5.30 -5.62 37.37
N ALA A 81 4.82 -6.55 36.57
CA ALA A 81 3.97 -6.28 35.42
C ALA A 81 2.93 -7.39 35.22
N GLY A 82 1.79 -7.03 34.64
CA GLY A 82 0.87 -7.99 34.09
C GLY A 82 1.38 -8.55 32.77
N TYR A 83 1.08 -9.82 32.48
CA TYR A 83 1.43 -10.44 31.21
C TYR A 83 0.34 -11.38 30.71
N GLY A 84 0.39 -11.70 29.43
CA GLY A 84 -0.36 -12.80 28.82
C GLY A 84 0.56 -13.70 28.03
N ALA A 85 0.19 -14.97 27.89
CA ALA A 85 0.94 -15.95 27.13
C ALA A 85 0.01 -16.86 26.31
N LEU A 86 0.45 -17.24 25.11
CA LEU A 86 -0.19 -18.23 24.25
C LEU A 86 0.84 -19.25 23.76
N THR A 87 0.45 -20.51 23.71
CA THR A 87 1.29 -21.56 23.11
C THR A 87 0.97 -21.76 21.64
N ILE A 88 1.99 -22.01 20.85
CA ILE A 88 1.87 -22.41 19.44
C ILE A 88 2.98 -23.40 19.10
N LYS A 89 2.61 -24.60 18.64
CA LYS A 89 3.57 -25.69 18.44
C LYS A 89 4.43 -25.92 19.69
N GLN A 90 5.75 -26.01 19.53
CA GLN A 90 6.72 -26.16 20.62
C GLN A 90 7.05 -24.86 21.34
N GLY A 91 6.45 -23.75 20.96
CA GLY A 91 6.80 -22.44 21.52
C GLY A 91 5.71 -21.78 22.34
N VAL A 92 6.11 -20.74 23.03
CA VAL A 92 5.24 -19.82 23.74
C VAL A 92 5.54 -18.38 23.34
N VAL A 93 4.49 -17.64 22.97
CA VAL A 93 4.56 -16.20 22.82
C VAL A 93 3.94 -15.55 24.05
N PHE A 94 4.63 -14.58 24.65
CA PHE A 94 4.11 -13.79 25.74
C PHE A 94 4.39 -12.30 25.55
N SER A 95 3.56 -11.48 26.17
CA SER A 95 3.62 -10.03 26.05
C SER A 95 3.39 -9.37 27.40
N HIS A 96 4.11 -8.30 27.66
CA HIS A 96 3.89 -7.39 28.78
C HIS A 96 4.36 -5.98 28.45
N VAL A 97 3.78 -5.00 29.14
CA VAL A 97 4.20 -3.60 29.13
C VAL A 97 4.92 -3.30 30.44
N ILE A 98 5.90 -2.41 30.42
CA ILE A 98 6.58 -1.94 31.65
C ILE A 98 5.71 -0.83 32.25
N PRO A 99 5.17 -1.02 33.47
CA PRO A 99 4.35 -0.02 34.14
C PRO A 99 5.03 1.34 34.23
N GLY A 100 4.31 2.38 33.84
CA GLY A 100 4.81 3.75 33.86
C GLY A 100 5.78 4.12 32.73
N ALA A 101 6.10 3.17 31.84
CA ALA A 101 6.88 3.42 30.63
C ALA A 101 6.02 3.28 29.38
N GLN A 102 6.44 3.91 28.27
CA GLN A 102 5.81 3.72 26.96
C GLN A 102 6.47 2.56 26.20
N LYS A 103 6.82 1.49 26.89
CA LYS A 103 7.67 0.40 26.42
C LYS A 103 7.14 -0.94 26.92
N GLY A 104 7.33 -1.98 26.13
CA GLY A 104 7.00 -3.35 26.48
C GLY A 104 7.82 -4.37 25.69
N TYR A 105 7.57 -5.63 25.95
CA TYR A 105 8.23 -6.74 25.28
C TYR A 105 7.22 -7.75 24.78
N ASN A 106 7.40 -8.17 23.52
CA ASN A 106 6.76 -9.35 22.96
C ASN A 106 7.84 -10.40 22.74
N VAL A 107 7.70 -11.53 23.36
CA VAL A 107 8.76 -12.55 23.41
C VAL A 107 8.24 -13.88 22.92
N PHE A 108 8.97 -14.50 22.00
CA PHE A 108 8.78 -15.90 21.66
C PHE A 108 9.92 -16.74 22.23
N VAL A 109 9.57 -17.83 22.91
CA VAL A 109 10.50 -18.81 23.43
C VAL A 109 10.19 -20.16 22.80
N ASP A 110 11.17 -20.75 22.12
CA ASP A 110 11.12 -22.13 21.71
C ASP A 110 11.49 -23.02 22.90
N LEU A 111 10.54 -23.84 23.37
CA LEU A 111 10.68 -24.64 24.57
C LEU A 111 11.55 -25.88 24.39
N ASP A 112 11.81 -26.29 23.14
CA ASP A 112 12.63 -27.45 22.81
C ASP A 112 14.11 -27.06 22.66
N THR A 113 14.36 -25.91 22.05
CA THR A 113 15.71 -25.46 21.70
C THR A 113 16.27 -24.38 22.65
N ASP A 114 15.46 -23.79 23.51
CA ASP A 114 15.74 -22.62 24.33
C ASP A 114 16.08 -21.35 23.50
N MET A 115 15.90 -21.36 22.20
CA MET A 115 16.07 -20.15 21.38
C MET A 115 14.95 -19.14 21.66
N VAL A 116 15.32 -17.87 21.63
CA VAL A 116 14.41 -16.76 21.92
C VAL A 116 14.48 -15.67 20.88
N THR A 117 13.33 -15.10 20.56
CA THR A 117 13.23 -13.82 19.85
C THR A 117 12.49 -12.82 20.73
N VAL A 118 13.08 -11.66 20.93
CA VAL A 118 12.52 -10.56 21.73
C VAL A 118 12.24 -9.37 20.83
N PHE A 119 11.02 -8.89 20.83
CA PHE A 119 10.64 -7.60 20.27
C PHE A 119 10.48 -6.62 21.43
N GLU A 120 11.42 -5.71 21.59
CA GLU A 120 11.25 -4.53 22.40
C GLU A 120 10.39 -3.56 21.61
N VAL A 121 9.27 -3.13 22.18
CA VAL A 121 8.31 -2.25 21.50
C VAL A 121 8.09 -1.01 22.36
N TRP A 122 7.99 0.14 21.70
CA TRP A 122 7.66 1.39 22.38
C TRP A 122 6.80 2.29 21.50
N LEU A 123 5.91 3.04 22.14
CA LEU A 123 5.15 4.06 21.47
C LEU A 123 6.07 5.25 21.18
N CYS A 124 6.25 5.54 19.91
CA CYS A 124 6.89 6.75 19.47
C CYS A 124 5.98 7.93 19.74
N SER A 125 6.26 8.62 20.81
CA SER A 125 5.70 9.93 21.09
C SER A 125 6.64 11.02 20.58
N GLY A 126 7.23 10.82 19.40
CA GLY A 126 8.04 11.85 18.78
C GLY A 126 7.14 12.96 18.30
N ARG A 127 7.15 14.07 19.00
CA ARG A 127 6.57 15.31 18.51
C ARG A 127 7.36 15.75 17.29
N LYS A 128 6.70 15.83 16.12
CA LYS A 128 7.31 16.25 14.86
C LYS A 128 6.68 17.55 14.41
N GLU A 129 7.52 18.49 14.02
CA GLU A 129 7.09 19.65 13.27
C GLU A 129 6.96 19.23 11.81
N VAL A 130 5.79 19.37 11.25
CA VAL A 130 5.52 19.12 9.84
C VAL A 130 4.84 20.34 9.23
N THR A 131 5.15 20.61 7.99
CA THR A 131 4.49 21.69 7.26
C THR A 131 3.28 21.11 6.53
N LEU A 132 2.09 21.47 6.93
CA LEU A 132 0.84 21.12 6.28
C LEU A 132 0.20 22.36 5.67
N SER A 133 -0.02 22.37 4.35
CA SER A 133 -0.62 23.51 3.63
C SER A 133 0.08 24.84 3.97
N ASN A 134 1.40 24.87 3.91
CA ASN A 134 2.27 26.01 4.28
C ASN A 134 2.15 26.47 5.75
N LYS A 135 1.60 25.66 6.61
CA LYS A 135 1.58 25.92 8.05
C LYS A 135 2.45 24.89 8.75
N GLU A 136 3.31 25.38 9.62
CA GLU A 136 4.00 24.50 10.55
C GLU A 136 3.01 23.99 11.59
N VAL A 137 2.86 22.69 11.64
CA VAL A 137 1.98 21.99 12.57
C VAL A 137 2.81 21.00 13.36
N VAL A 138 2.58 20.96 14.65
CA VAL A 138 3.19 19.97 15.50
C VAL A 138 2.26 18.77 15.59
N VAL A 139 2.76 17.59 15.22
CA VAL A 139 2.02 16.33 15.29
C VAL A 139 2.75 15.37 16.23
N GLU A 140 1.99 14.59 16.98
CA GLU A 140 2.53 13.47 17.75
C GLU A 140 2.61 12.23 16.85
N ASP A 141 3.73 11.54 16.89
CA ASP A 141 3.89 10.28 16.16
C ASP A 141 3.16 9.15 16.90
N ARG A 142 2.23 8.49 16.23
CA ARG A 142 1.44 7.38 16.80
C ARG A 142 2.12 6.04 16.64
N GLU A 143 3.24 6.00 16.00
CA GLU A 143 3.89 4.78 15.59
C GLU A 143 4.42 3.98 16.77
N VAL A 144 4.16 2.68 16.78
CA VAL A 144 4.88 1.74 17.64
C VAL A 144 6.19 1.37 16.95
N GLN A 145 7.30 1.76 17.53
CA GLN A 145 8.64 1.37 17.11
C GLN A 145 9.03 0.05 17.78
N ARG A 146 10.00 -0.65 17.19
CA ARG A 146 10.48 -1.92 17.69
C ARG A 146 11.96 -2.14 17.41
N GLU A 147 12.60 -2.88 18.29
CA GLU A 147 13.93 -3.46 18.12
C GLU A 147 13.82 -4.97 18.28
N ILE A 148 14.56 -5.71 17.47
CA ILE A 148 14.54 -7.18 17.46
C ILE A 148 15.86 -7.70 18.01
N TYR A 149 15.74 -8.59 19.01
CA TYR A 149 16.86 -9.27 19.61
C TYR A 149 16.71 -10.79 19.42
N PHE A 150 17.78 -11.44 19.03
CA PHE A 150 17.90 -12.90 19.02
C PHE A 150 18.74 -13.35 20.18
N GLY A 151 18.36 -14.45 20.79
CA GLY A 151 19.04 -14.93 21.99
C GLY A 151 18.59 -16.32 22.39
N TYR A 152 18.76 -16.61 23.66
CA TYR A 152 18.42 -17.90 24.25
C TYR A 152 18.05 -17.76 25.73
N VAL A 153 17.39 -18.79 26.27
CA VAL A 153 17.18 -18.95 27.71
C VAL A 153 18.43 -19.57 28.31
N GLU A 154 19.10 -18.82 29.18
CA GLU A 154 20.26 -19.35 29.91
C GLU A 154 19.81 -20.32 31.01
N THR A 155 20.23 -21.56 30.90
CA THR A 155 19.95 -22.64 31.84
C THR A 155 21.27 -23.13 32.45
N ALA A 156 21.35 -23.21 33.77
CA ALA A 156 22.55 -23.65 34.46
C ALA A 156 23.00 -25.04 33.97
N GLY A 157 24.27 -25.15 33.58
CA GLY A 157 24.88 -26.40 33.10
C GLY A 157 24.55 -26.76 31.63
N LYS A 158 23.73 -25.98 30.94
CA LYS A 158 23.41 -26.16 29.52
C LYS A 158 24.21 -25.17 28.66
N LYS A 159 24.81 -25.67 27.57
CA LYS A 159 25.48 -24.78 26.62
C LYS A 159 24.42 -23.98 25.83
N PRO A 160 24.72 -22.71 25.52
CA PRO A 160 23.87 -21.93 24.61
C PRO A 160 23.67 -22.67 23.27
N PRO A 161 22.49 -22.56 22.64
CA PRO A 161 22.28 -23.07 21.30
C PRO A 161 23.30 -22.50 20.31
N GLU A 162 23.77 -23.33 19.38
CA GLU A 162 24.75 -22.90 18.35
C GLU A 162 24.13 -21.97 17.31
N THR A 163 22.83 -22.06 17.13
CA THR A 163 22.06 -21.27 16.18
C THR A 163 21.11 -20.31 16.88
N ARG A 164 20.57 -19.37 16.12
CA ARG A 164 19.53 -18.43 16.56
C ARG A 164 18.38 -18.41 15.58
N HIS A 165 17.23 -17.93 16.03
CA HIS A 165 16.24 -17.41 15.11
C HIS A 165 16.86 -16.28 14.29
N HIS A 166 16.37 -16.01 13.10
CA HIS A 166 16.96 -14.99 12.21
C HIS A 166 15.92 -14.41 11.25
N LEU A 167 16.19 -13.22 10.74
CA LEU A 167 15.38 -12.61 9.69
C LEU A 167 15.40 -13.50 8.45
N THR A 168 14.26 -13.54 7.73
CA THR A 168 14.09 -14.45 6.61
C THR A 168 13.31 -13.84 5.46
N ASN A 169 13.57 -14.33 4.24
CA ASN A 169 12.78 -14.03 3.04
C ASN A 169 11.87 -15.19 2.62
N ARG A 170 11.80 -16.29 3.38
CA ARG A 170 11.08 -17.51 2.98
C ARG A 170 9.56 -17.34 2.89
N ILE A 171 9.01 -16.25 3.43
CA ILE A 171 7.58 -15.95 3.35
C ILE A 171 7.26 -15.12 2.10
N GLU A 172 8.26 -14.49 1.50
CA GLU A 172 8.08 -13.65 0.34
C GLU A 172 7.32 -14.36 -0.78
N GLY A 173 6.35 -13.66 -1.34
CA GLY A 173 5.46 -14.18 -2.37
C GLY A 173 4.28 -15.00 -1.85
N LYS A 174 4.26 -15.42 -0.56
CA LYS A 174 3.12 -16.16 0.00
C LYS A 174 1.96 -15.21 0.32
N GLY A 175 0.78 -15.78 0.50
CA GLY A 175 -0.40 -15.08 0.99
C GLY A 175 -1.26 -15.99 1.86
N ALA A 176 -1.92 -15.42 2.86
CA ALA A 176 -2.81 -16.13 3.76
C ALA A 176 -4.06 -15.29 4.09
N TYR A 177 -5.19 -15.97 4.22
CA TYR A 177 -6.40 -15.42 4.81
C TYR A 177 -6.50 -15.93 6.25
N TRP A 178 -6.70 -15.04 7.21
CA TRP A 178 -6.70 -15.34 8.63
C TRP A 178 -8.03 -15.00 9.27
N LYS A 179 -8.51 -15.88 10.14
CA LYS A 179 -9.64 -15.66 11.05
C LYS A 179 -9.16 -15.71 12.48
N GLN A 180 -9.33 -14.61 13.19
CA GLN A 180 -8.95 -14.49 14.60
C GLN A 180 -10.13 -14.81 15.53
N ASP A 181 -9.82 -15.32 16.71
CA ASP A 181 -10.79 -15.54 17.80
C ASP A 181 -11.41 -14.25 18.34
N THR A 182 -10.85 -13.10 18.01
CA THR A 182 -11.40 -11.77 18.24
C THR A 182 -12.52 -11.39 17.26
N GLY A 183 -12.77 -12.23 16.24
CA GLY A 183 -13.72 -11.96 15.15
C GLY A 183 -13.12 -11.11 14.02
N ILE A 184 -11.85 -10.73 14.09
CA ILE A 184 -11.16 -10.02 13.01
C ILE A 184 -10.76 -11.03 11.93
N GLU A 185 -11.05 -10.70 10.68
CA GLU A 185 -10.59 -11.44 9.50
C GLU A 185 -9.68 -10.54 8.68
N THR A 186 -8.52 -11.07 8.29
CA THR A 186 -7.53 -10.35 7.47
C THR A 186 -7.07 -11.20 6.30
N LEU A 187 -6.87 -10.54 5.16
CA LEU A 187 -6.13 -11.11 4.04
C LEU A 187 -4.74 -10.45 4.04
N GLU A 188 -3.70 -11.25 4.11
CA GLU A 188 -2.32 -10.79 4.19
C GLU A 188 -1.50 -11.39 3.06
N LEU A 189 -0.90 -10.52 2.26
CA LEU A 189 -0.04 -10.87 1.15
C LEU A 189 1.36 -10.32 1.44
N TYR A 190 2.37 -11.15 1.30
CA TYR A 190 3.76 -10.87 1.69
C TYR A 190 4.62 -10.61 0.43
N PRO A 191 4.46 -9.47 -0.26
CA PRO A 191 5.10 -9.24 -1.56
C PRO A 191 6.60 -8.96 -1.48
N SER A 192 7.10 -8.65 -0.29
CA SER A 192 8.52 -8.38 -0.07
C SER A 192 8.98 -8.79 1.32
N VAL A 193 10.29 -8.71 1.54
CA VAL A 193 10.95 -9.05 2.81
C VAL A 193 10.73 -8.02 3.92
N ALA A 194 10.16 -6.87 3.63
CA ALA A 194 10.09 -5.74 4.57
C ALA A 194 8.69 -5.14 4.69
N SER A 195 7.70 -5.69 4.01
CA SER A 195 6.34 -5.17 4.07
C SER A 195 5.29 -6.25 3.84
N VAL A 196 4.08 -5.96 4.26
CA VAL A 196 2.88 -6.75 4.02
C VAL A 196 1.82 -5.87 3.39
N ASN A 197 1.09 -6.42 2.41
CA ASN A 197 -0.22 -5.87 2.03
C ASN A 197 -1.28 -6.61 2.83
N PHE A 198 -2.06 -5.89 3.60
CA PHE A 198 -3.17 -6.49 4.32
C PHE A 198 -4.48 -5.77 4.02
N VAL A 199 -5.56 -6.55 3.97
CA VAL A 199 -6.94 -6.08 3.86
C VAL A 199 -7.65 -6.54 5.11
N GLU A 200 -8.21 -5.63 5.88
CA GLU A 200 -9.09 -5.98 6.97
C GLU A 200 -10.50 -6.21 6.42
N MET A 201 -10.98 -7.46 6.53
CA MET A 201 -12.21 -7.91 5.90
C MET A 201 -13.47 -7.64 6.73
N THR A 202 -13.30 -7.37 8.02
CA THR A 202 -14.42 -7.27 8.98
C THR A 202 -14.86 -5.85 9.27
N ARG A 203 -13.94 -4.91 9.45
CA ARG A 203 -14.22 -3.54 9.90
C ARG A 203 -14.35 -2.54 8.76
N HIS A 204 -13.69 -2.80 7.63
CA HIS A 204 -13.58 -1.88 6.51
C HIS A 204 -14.36 -2.41 5.31
N ALA A 205 -15.60 -1.91 5.15
CA ALA A 205 -16.52 -2.36 4.09
C ALA A 205 -16.08 -1.99 2.65
N ASP A 206 -15.07 -1.16 2.50
CA ASP A 206 -14.51 -0.73 1.23
C ASP A 206 -13.33 -1.60 0.75
N TYR A 207 -12.89 -2.56 1.59
CA TYR A 207 -11.80 -3.49 1.28
C TYR A 207 -10.51 -2.80 0.82
N LEU A 208 -10.17 -1.67 1.43
CA LEU A 208 -8.89 -1.03 1.17
C LEU A 208 -7.75 -1.93 1.66
N SER A 209 -6.72 -2.02 0.85
CA SER A 209 -5.47 -2.66 1.25
C SER A 209 -4.50 -1.62 1.77
N PHE A 210 -3.76 -2.00 2.78
CA PHE A 210 -2.70 -1.20 3.37
C PHE A 210 -1.37 -1.89 3.16
N CYS A 211 -0.34 -1.11 2.87
CA CYS A 211 1.03 -1.57 2.81
C CYS A 211 1.76 -1.13 4.09
N SER A 212 2.15 -2.07 4.93
CA SER A 212 2.75 -1.77 6.23
C SER A 212 4.15 -2.33 6.36
N PRO A 213 5.07 -1.59 7.02
CA PRO A 213 6.40 -2.09 7.35
C PRO A 213 6.30 -3.36 8.19
N SER A 214 7.07 -4.37 7.82
CA SER A 214 7.00 -5.71 8.42
C SER A 214 8.39 -6.29 8.66
N ASP A 215 8.46 -7.19 9.64
CA ASP A 215 9.61 -8.06 9.85
C ASP A 215 9.15 -9.52 9.78
N TYR A 216 10.02 -10.36 9.25
CA TYR A 216 9.82 -11.80 9.16
C TYR A 216 10.98 -12.51 9.80
N VAL A 217 10.70 -13.34 10.82
CA VAL A 217 11.71 -14.13 11.53
C VAL A 217 11.43 -15.60 11.34
N MET A 218 12.44 -16.37 10.97
CA MET A 218 12.36 -17.82 10.90
C MET A 218 12.61 -18.43 12.27
N LEU A 219 11.66 -19.22 12.74
CA LEU A 219 11.73 -19.99 14.00
C LEU A 219 11.98 -21.47 13.74
N GLY A 220 11.54 -21.96 12.59
CA GLY A 220 11.64 -23.34 12.17
C GLY A 220 11.18 -23.51 10.72
N PRO A 221 11.13 -24.74 10.20
CA PRO A 221 10.81 -24.98 8.79
C PRO A 221 9.47 -24.43 8.31
N SER A 222 8.46 -24.38 9.20
CA SER A 222 7.12 -23.86 8.90
C SER A 222 6.69 -22.75 9.85
N LEU A 223 7.48 -22.49 10.89
CA LEU A 223 7.15 -21.58 11.98
C LEU A 223 7.90 -20.27 11.81
N PHE A 224 7.15 -19.16 11.78
CA PHE A 224 7.69 -17.82 11.55
C PHE A 224 7.06 -16.82 12.52
N ILE A 225 7.80 -15.76 12.82
CA ILE A 225 7.17 -14.54 13.35
C ILE A 225 6.95 -13.59 12.18
N HIS A 226 5.77 -12.99 12.15
CA HIS A 226 5.47 -11.80 11.39
C HIS A 226 5.15 -10.66 12.34
N SER A 227 5.69 -9.49 12.06
CA SER A 227 5.31 -8.26 12.74
C SER A 227 5.04 -7.15 11.76
N ARG A 228 4.09 -6.27 12.06
CA ARG A 228 3.79 -5.08 11.26
C ARG A 228 3.39 -3.89 12.12
N SER A 229 3.61 -2.71 11.59
CA SER A 229 3.10 -1.44 12.14
C SER A 229 2.07 -0.86 11.18
N GLU A 230 0.83 -0.71 11.63
CA GLU A 230 -0.28 -0.11 10.84
C GLU A 230 -0.20 1.42 10.90
N ALA A 231 0.95 1.96 10.56
CA ALA A 231 1.27 3.35 10.80
C ALA A 231 0.54 4.32 9.86
N GLU A 232 0.12 3.85 8.70
CA GLU A 232 -0.62 4.64 7.71
C GLU A 232 -2.05 4.91 8.17
N PHE A 233 -2.61 3.99 8.93
CA PHE A 233 -4.02 4.01 9.30
C PHE A 233 -4.25 4.22 10.79
N SER A 234 -3.46 3.54 11.61
CA SER A 234 -3.48 3.64 13.07
C SER A 234 -2.08 3.46 13.63
N GLY A 235 -1.86 3.86 14.85
CA GLY A 235 -0.58 3.63 15.55
C GLY A 235 -0.48 2.25 16.16
N ILE A 236 -0.94 1.22 15.49
CA ILE A 236 -1.01 -0.14 16.02
C ILE A 236 0.13 -1.00 15.49
N TYR A 237 0.67 -1.77 16.39
CA TYR A 237 1.65 -2.81 16.13
C TYR A 237 1.02 -4.18 16.37
N THR A 238 1.23 -5.10 15.44
CA THR A 238 0.80 -6.49 15.56
C THR A 238 2.02 -7.39 15.36
N MET A 239 2.22 -8.33 16.29
CA MET A 239 3.22 -9.37 16.18
C MET A 239 2.57 -10.73 16.46
N TYR A 240 2.79 -11.68 15.59
CA TYR A 240 2.31 -13.04 15.80
C TYR A 240 3.26 -14.09 15.25
N VAL A 241 3.23 -15.24 15.91
CA VAL A 241 3.84 -16.46 15.43
C VAL A 241 2.83 -17.15 14.53
N MET A 242 3.25 -17.57 13.34
CA MET A 242 2.43 -18.33 12.40
C MET A 242 3.09 -19.64 12.02
N ASP A 243 2.28 -20.70 12.01
CA ASP A 243 2.63 -21.96 11.38
C ASP A 243 1.93 -22.05 10.03
N LEU A 244 2.69 -22.18 8.96
CA LEU A 244 2.17 -22.21 7.59
C LEU A 244 1.86 -23.63 7.07
N PHE A 245 1.92 -24.65 7.93
CA PHE A 245 1.37 -25.94 7.57
C PHE A 245 -0.16 -25.94 7.60
N THR A 246 -0.77 -26.80 6.83
CA THR A 246 -2.23 -26.93 6.76
C THR A 246 -2.76 -27.85 7.86
N PRO A 247 -3.71 -27.39 8.69
CA PRO A 247 -4.26 -26.04 8.72
C PRO A 247 -3.26 -25.02 9.28
N ALA A 248 -3.18 -23.85 8.63
CA ALA A 248 -2.33 -22.78 9.12
C ALA A 248 -2.91 -22.21 10.42
N THR A 249 -2.03 -21.86 11.37
CA THR A 249 -2.44 -21.30 12.66
C THR A 249 -1.57 -20.12 13.04
N GLN A 250 -2.12 -19.22 13.86
CA GLN A 250 -1.38 -18.10 14.42
C GLN A 250 -1.70 -17.89 15.91
N ALA A 251 -0.74 -17.29 16.62
CA ALA A 251 -0.92 -16.78 17.98
C ALA A 251 -0.07 -15.52 18.16
N GLY A 252 -0.65 -14.45 18.66
CA GLY A 252 0.05 -13.19 18.72
C GLY A 252 -0.54 -12.16 19.63
N VAL A 253 -0.04 -10.93 19.48
CA VAL A 253 -0.41 -9.76 20.26
C VAL A 253 -0.60 -8.56 19.35
N ARG A 254 -1.58 -7.74 19.69
CA ARG A 254 -1.86 -6.44 19.09
C ARG A 254 -1.71 -5.38 20.16
N PHE A 255 -0.99 -4.30 19.86
CA PHE A 255 -0.66 -3.24 20.79
C PHE A 255 -0.58 -1.89 20.09
N GLY A 256 -1.23 -0.87 20.66
CA GLY A 256 -1.14 0.50 20.20
C GLY A 256 -2.45 1.26 20.29
N PHE A 257 -2.52 2.44 19.68
CA PHE A 257 -3.72 3.27 19.65
C PHE A 257 -4.39 3.21 18.27
N ASN A 258 -5.69 2.91 18.27
CA ASN A 258 -6.50 2.89 17.06
C ASN A 258 -6.84 4.32 16.56
N GLU A 259 -7.60 4.41 15.49
CA GLU A 259 -7.99 5.68 14.86
C GLU A 259 -8.87 6.58 15.75
N LYS A 260 -9.38 6.03 16.88
CA LYS A 260 -10.18 6.76 17.88
C LYS A 260 -9.38 7.17 19.11
N ASP A 261 -8.05 6.99 19.08
CA ASP A 261 -7.17 7.19 20.23
C ASP A 261 -7.50 6.27 21.43
N GLU A 262 -8.04 5.09 21.16
CA GLU A 262 -8.30 4.04 22.13
C GLU A 262 -7.14 3.05 22.15
N LEU A 263 -6.70 2.61 23.33
CA LEU A 263 -5.66 1.60 23.45
C LEU A 263 -6.22 0.22 23.11
N GLU A 264 -5.62 -0.42 22.11
CA GLU A 264 -5.81 -1.84 21.82
C GLU A 264 -4.60 -2.61 22.36
N TYR A 265 -4.83 -3.47 23.36
CA TYR A 265 -3.80 -4.36 23.87
C TYR A 265 -4.41 -5.70 24.21
N TYR A 266 -4.22 -6.66 23.31
CA TYR A 266 -4.78 -7.99 23.46
C TYR A 266 -3.94 -9.06 22.75
N MET A 267 -4.07 -10.30 23.24
CA MET A 267 -3.56 -11.48 22.56
C MET A 267 -4.69 -12.19 21.80
N PHE A 268 -4.33 -12.85 20.74
CA PHE A 268 -5.28 -13.55 19.86
C PHE A 268 -4.69 -14.85 19.32
N ARG A 269 -5.59 -15.78 18.98
CA ARG A 269 -5.32 -16.94 18.15
C ARG A 269 -6.04 -16.79 16.82
N GLY A 270 -5.60 -17.52 15.82
CA GLY A 270 -6.30 -17.57 14.54
C GLY A 270 -6.00 -18.83 13.78
N GLU A 271 -6.90 -19.12 12.85
CA GLU A 271 -6.74 -20.16 11.84
C GLU A 271 -6.62 -19.49 10.47
N GLY A 272 -5.86 -20.12 9.58
CA GLY A 272 -5.57 -19.53 8.29
C GLY A 272 -5.73 -20.50 7.12
N GLU A 273 -5.94 -19.90 5.96
CA GLU A 273 -5.93 -20.54 4.66
C GLU A 273 -4.82 -19.92 3.80
N ILE A 274 -3.92 -20.72 3.27
CA ILE A 274 -2.91 -20.25 2.32
C ILE A 274 -3.60 -20.01 0.98
N VAL A 275 -3.56 -18.77 0.50
CA VAL A 275 -4.27 -18.32 -0.71
C VAL A 275 -3.40 -18.38 -1.97
N GLY A 276 -2.16 -18.79 -1.84
CA GLY A 276 -1.25 -18.98 -2.95
C GLY A 276 0.15 -18.44 -2.70
N GLN A 277 0.94 -18.49 -3.74
CA GLN A 277 2.31 -18.01 -3.79
C GLN A 277 2.62 -17.44 -5.16
N LEU A 278 3.23 -16.27 -5.21
CA LEU A 278 3.77 -15.70 -6.43
C LEU A 278 5.02 -16.48 -6.87
N ALA A 279 5.34 -16.41 -8.15
CA ALA A 279 6.62 -16.90 -8.64
C ALA A 279 7.77 -16.23 -7.89
N ALA A 280 8.89 -16.94 -7.77
CA ALA A 280 10.05 -16.37 -7.10
C ALA A 280 10.47 -15.05 -7.74
N LEU A 281 10.64 -14.02 -6.91
CA LEU A 281 11.10 -12.70 -7.33
C LEU A 281 12.63 -12.64 -7.47
N GLU A 282 13.31 -13.76 -7.24
CA GLU A 282 14.78 -13.91 -7.31
C GLU A 282 15.45 -13.31 -8.55
N PRO A 283 14.87 -13.47 -9.77
CA PRO A 283 15.47 -12.88 -10.95
C PRO A 283 15.51 -11.35 -10.91
N PHE A 284 14.67 -10.74 -10.06
CA PHE A 284 14.58 -9.29 -9.98
C PHE A 284 15.62 -8.69 -9.05
N ASP A 285 16.04 -9.41 -8.00
CA ASP A 285 17.03 -8.85 -7.11
C ASP A 285 17.46 -9.70 -5.90
N GLN A 286 18.37 -10.64 -6.07
CA GLN A 286 19.03 -11.26 -4.92
C GLN A 286 19.85 -10.24 -4.11
N HIS A 287 20.43 -9.24 -4.77
CA HIS A 287 21.24 -8.22 -4.12
C HIS A 287 20.35 -7.23 -3.34
N GLY A 288 19.25 -6.80 -3.93
CA GLY A 288 18.26 -5.94 -3.28
C GLY A 288 17.55 -6.60 -2.10
N ARG A 289 17.32 -7.88 -2.13
CA ARG A 289 16.80 -8.62 -0.97
C ARG A 289 17.70 -8.48 0.24
N THR A 290 19.00 -8.64 0.07
CA THR A 290 19.97 -8.47 1.16
C THR A 290 19.95 -7.05 1.69
N GLN A 291 19.88 -6.05 0.80
CA GLN A 291 19.76 -4.65 1.19
C GLN A 291 18.42 -4.36 1.87
N MET A 292 17.31 -4.91 1.38
CA MET A 292 15.99 -4.74 1.99
C MET A 292 15.94 -5.32 3.40
N ILE A 293 16.51 -6.51 3.63
CA ILE A 293 16.61 -7.09 4.96
C ILE A 293 17.48 -6.20 5.88
N ALA A 294 18.58 -5.69 5.37
CA ALA A 294 19.45 -4.78 6.14
C ALA A 294 18.77 -3.44 6.44
N GLN A 295 17.97 -2.92 5.50
CA GLN A 295 17.23 -1.66 5.66
C GLN A 295 15.96 -1.82 6.50
N ALA A 296 15.40 -3.02 6.57
CA ALA A 296 14.31 -3.36 7.49
C ALA A 296 14.75 -3.34 8.96
N SER A 297 16.07 -3.29 9.22
CA SER A 297 16.59 -3.00 10.56
C SER A 297 16.05 -1.65 11.02
N ASN A 298 15.29 -1.68 12.12
CA ASN A 298 14.76 -0.48 12.75
C ASN A 298 15.81 0.28 13.58
N ASP A 299 17.08 -0.08 13.44
CA ASP A 299 18.15 0.65 14.11
C ASP A 299 18.18 2.10 13.62
N PRO A 300 17.76 3.08 14.43
CA PRO A 300 17.80 4.48 14.03
C PRO A 300 19.23 5.00 13.83
N GLN A 301 20.26 4.23 14.13
CA GLN A 301 21.67 4.56 13.97
C GLN A 301 22.33 3.85 12.77
N ALA A 302 21.69 2.88 12.10
CA ALA A 302 22.27 2.21 10.95
C ALA A 302 22.39 3.13 9.72
N PRO A 303 23.38 3.00 8.85
CA PRO A 303 23.44 3.74 7.59
C PRO A 303 22.16 3.49 6.77
N GLY A 304 21.55 4.55 6.26
CA GLY A 304 20.25 4.48 5.58
C GLY A 304 19.04 4.60 6.49
N LYS A 305 19.27 4.97 7.73
CA LYS A 305 18.28 5.15 8.80
C LYS A 305 17.08 5.97 8.43
N GLY A 306 15.94 5.47 8.90
CA GLY A 306 14.66 6.14 8.78
C GLY A 306 14.13 6.16 7.35
N GLN A 307 14.82 5.60 6.36
CA GLN A 307 14.23 5.24 5.10
C GLN A 307 13.43 3.96 5.31
N ARG A 308 12.18 4.14 5.68
CA ARG A 308 11.26 3.04 5.62
C ARG A 308 11.06 2.69 4.16
N LEU A 309 11.00 1.39 3.89
CA LEU A 309 10.70 0.86 2.57
C LEU A 309 9.25 1.14 2.13
N VAL A 310 8.46 1.72 3.02
CA VAL A 310 7.08 2.16 2.78
C VAL A 310 7.02 3.67 2.84
N TYR A 311 6.55 4.29 1.78
CA TYR A 311 6.34 5.72 1.70
C TYR A 311 5.20 6.15 2.64
N ARG A 312 5.37 7.35 3.21
CA ARG A 312 4.32 8.03 3.95
C ARG A 312 4.01 9.34 3.24
N PRO A 313 2.83 9.50 2.67
CA PRO A 313 2.47 10.68 1.90
C PRO A 313 2.75 11.99 2.62
N VAL A 314 2.53 12.03 3.92
CA VAL A 314 2.69 13.25 4.72
C VAL A 314 4.10 13.84 4.71
N LYS A 315 5.13 13.01 4.44
CA LYS A 315 6.53 13.50 4.41
C LYS A 315 6.96 14.04 3.05
N ASP A 316 6.24 13.65 2.00
CA ASP A 316 6.64 13.89 0.62
C ASP A 316 5.78 14.97 -0.06
N PHE A 317 4.76 15.49 0.62
CA PHE A 317 3.90 16.53 0.08
C PHE A 317 4.62 17.88 0.02
N THR A 318 4.61 18.51 -1.15
CA THR A 318 4.92 19.92 -1.29
C THR A 318 3.67 20.70 -0.94
N TYR A 319 3.64 21.26 0.25
CA TYR A 319 2.45 21.96 0.77
C TYR A 319 2.37 23.36 0.16
N MET A 320 1.53 23.49 -0.83
CA MET A 320 1.07 24.77 -1.37
C MET A 320 -0.34 25.03 -0.85
N THR A 321 -0.72 26.28 -0.71
CA THR A 321 -2.13 26.61 -0.47
C THR A 321 -2.96 26.29 -1.70
N ASP A 322 -4.28 26.11 -1.53
CA ASP A 322 -5.17 25.81 -2.65
C ASP A 322 -5.11 26.91 -3.72
N GLU A 323 -4.97 28.17 -3.32
CA GLU A 323 -4.78 29.32 -4.22
C GLU A 323 -3.48 29.21 -5.01
N GLN A 324 -2.36 28.87 -4.34
CA GLN A 324 -1.06 28.71 -5.00
C GLN A 324 -1.08 27.57 -6.02
N VAL A 325 -1.72 26.44 -5.68
CA VAL A 325 -1.88 25.32 -6.60
C VAL A 325 -2.73 25.73 -7.80
N HIS A 326 -3.84 26.43 -7.54
CA HIS A 326 -4.74 26.89 -8.58
C HIS A 326 -4.05 27.88 -9.53
N GLU A 327 -3.33 28.87 -9.01
CA GLU A 327 -2.56 29.80 -9.83
C GLU A 327 -1.45 29.11 -10.64
N ALA A 328 -0.72 28.16 -10.02
CA ALA A 328 0.30 27.40 -10.72
C ALA A 328 -0.31 26.55 -11.84
N ALA A 329 -1.45 25.92 -11.59
CA ALA A 329 -2.16 25.12 -12.58
C ALA A 329 -2.67 25.93 -13.78
N LEU A 330 -3.03 27.21 -13.57
CA LEU A 330 -3.48 28.08 -14.66
C LEU A 330 -2.35 28.54 -15.59
N LYS A 331 -1.10 28.52 -15.15
CA LYS A 331 0.07 28.99 -15.94
C LYS A 331 0.46 28.05 -17.07
N ASN A 332 0.13 26.78 -16.96
CA ASN A 332 0.53 25.77 -17.93
C ASN A 332 -0.66 25.34 -18.79
N THR A 333 -0.58 25.56 -20.08
CA THR A 333 -1.63 25.25 -21.05
C THR A 333 -1.30 24.05 -21.95
N THR A 334 -0.02 23.59 -21.97
CA THR A 334 0.46 22.56 -22.91
C THR A 334 1.44 21.65 -22.19
N ALA A 335 0.97 20.73 -21.40
CA ALA A 335 1.76 20.21 -20.33
C ALA A 335 2.23 18.76 -20.45
N PHE A 336 2.70 18.32 -21.60
CA PHE A 336 3.49 17.08 -21.62
C PHE A 336 4.92 17.37 -21.14
N VAL A 337 5.26 16.82 -19.97
CA VAL A 337 6.54 17.00 -19.33
C VAL A 337 7.62 16.21 -20.05
N GLY A 338 8.80 16.81 -20.25
CA GLY A 338 9.98 16.08 -20.66
C GLY A 338 10.64 16.54 -21.95
N GLY A 339 10.44 17.77 -22.40
CA GLY A 339 11.16 18.31 -23.57
C GLY A 339 10.52 17.92 -24.90
N ALA A 340 11.31 17.35 -25.82
CA ALA A 340 10.80 16.94 -27.12
C ALA A 340 9.63 15.94 -26.98
N PRO A 341 8.62 16.03 -27.83
CA PRO A 341 7.40 15.20 -27.72
C PRO A 341 7.65 13.69 -27.61
N ASP A 342 8.70 13.21 -28.23
CA ASP A 342 9.07 11.79 -28.30
C ASP A 342 10.28 11.44 -27.42
N ALA A 343 10.73 12.35 -26.54
CA ALA A 343 11.90 12.10 -25.69
C ALA A 343 11.61 10.98 -24.68
N PRO A 344 12.50 9.99 -24.56
CA PRO A 344 12.37 8.93 -23.54
C PRO A 344 12.38 9.52 -22.14
N GLN A 345 11.54 8.99 -21.28
CA GLN A 345 11.47 9.34 -19.87
C GLN A 345 11.69 8.07 -19.02
N MET A 346 12.11 8.23 -17.76
CA MET A 346 12.35 7.10 -16.86
C MET A 346 11.13 6.17 -16.78
N MET A 347 9.92 6.71 -16.75
CA MET A 347 8.67 5.96 -16.68
C MET A 347 8.10 5.57 -18.04
N ALA A 348 8.77 5.89 -19.14
CA ALA A 348 8.25 5.67 -20.50
C ALA A 348 9.31 5.18 -21.49
N GLY A 349 10.49 4.78 -21.04
CA GLY A 349 11.56 4.29 -21.91
C GLY A 349 11.15 3.05 -22.72
N ASN A 350 10.27 2.22 -22.18
CA ASN A 350 9.70 1.04 -22.84
C ASN A 350 8.27 1.28 -23.36
N ALA A 351 7.83 2.52 -23.46
CA ALA A 351 6.49 2.83 -23.99
C ALA A 351 6.34 2.38 -25.45
N MET A 352 5.10 2.08 -25.83
CA MET A 352 4.76 1.95 -27.24
C MET A 352 4.96 3.30 -27.94
N PRO A 353 5.29 3.31 -29.25
CA PRO A 353 5.42 4.56 -29.98
C PRO A 353 4.06 5.28 -30.06
N PHE A 354 4.10 6.61 -30.06
CA PHE A 354 2.91 7.40 -30.35
C PHE A 354 2.45 7.19 -31.79
N THR A 355 1.15 7.05 -31.93
CA THR A 355 0.53 6.91 -33.25
C THR A 355 0.02 8.25 -33.80
N ASP A 356 0.03 8.41 -35.10
CA ASP A 356 -0.60 9.51 -35.84
C ASP A 356 -1.90 9.09 -36.56
N LYS A 357 -2.35 7.86 -36.35
CA LYS A 357 -3.54 7.30 -37.05
C LYS A 357 -4.85 8.06 -36.77
N LEU A 358 -4.88 8.91 -35.76
CA LEU A 358 -5.99 9.82 -35.51
C LEU A 358 -5.89 11.12 -36.32
N ALA A 359 -4.74 11.48 -36.90
CA ALA A 359 -4.58 12.69 -37.69
C ALA A 359 -5.56 12.71 -38.86
N GLY A 360 -6.23 13.83 -39.07
CA GLY A 360 -7.27 14.00 -40.06
C GLY A 360 -8.66 13.43 -39.70
N LYS A 361 -8.79 12.76 -38.55
CA LYS A 361 -10.10 12.21 -38.13
C LYS A 361 -10.90 13.26 -37.34
N GLU A 362 -12.22 13.16 -37.53
CA GLU A 362 -13.22 13.89 -36.74
C GLU A 362 -14.22 12.90 -36.17
N PHE A 363 -14.61 13.06 -34.91
CA PHE A 363 -15.65 12.27 -34.27
C PHE A 363 -16.25 12.98 -33.07
N THR A 364 -17.41 12.52 -32.64
CA THR A 364 -18.10 12.99 -31.45
C THR A 364 -18.11 11.90 -30.38
N LEU A 365 -17.75 12.24 -29.17
CA LEU A 365 -17.88 11.36 -28.00
C LEU A 365 -19.11 11.78 -27.20
N ARG A 366 -20.04 10.86 -27.04
CA ARG A 366 -21.27 11.05 -26.26
C ARG A 366 -21.22 10.14 -25.05
N TYR A 367 -21.19 10.73 -23.87
CA TYR A 367 -21.16 10.00 -22.60
C TYR A 367 -22.55 9.87 -22.00
N ASP A 368 -22.79 8.74 -21.35
CA ASP A 368 -24.09 8.37 -20.77
C ASP A 368 -24.47 9.25 -19.58
N ARG A 369 -25.72 9.10 -19.12
CA ARG A 369 -26.26 9.70 -17.90
C ARG A 369 -26.12 11.24 -17.84
N GLY A 370 -26.25 11.91 -18.95
CA GLY A 370 -26.08 13.37 -19.02
C GLY A 370 -24.62 13.83 -18.95
N GLY A 371 -23.69 12.93 -19.20
CA GLY A 371 -22.28 13.28 -19.35
C GLY A 371 -22.05 14.20 -20.56
N PRO A 372 -20.84 14.78 -20.68
CA PRO A 372 -20.55 15.73 -21.74
C PRO A 372 -20.65 15.07 -23.13
N VAL A 373 -21.06 15.85 -24.11
CA VAL A 373 -20.89 15.51 -25.53
C VAL A 373 -19.78 16.40 -26.05
N ARG A 374 -18.72 15.79 -26.59
CA ARG A 374 -17.54 16.50 -27.10
C ARG A 374 -17.25 16.14 -28.54
N HIS A 375 -17.03 17.19 -29.34
CA HIS A 375 -16.60 17.07 -30.71
C HIS A 375 -15.09 17.22 -30.78
N TYR A 376 -14.43 16.32 -31.52
CA TYR A 376 -12.99 16.29 -31.71
C TYR A 376 -12.60 16.42 -33.17
N ARG A 377 -11.51 17.15 -33.42
CA ARG A 377 -10.80 17.24 -34.70
C ARG A 377 -9.34 17.04 -34.48
N PHE A 378 -8.76 16.01 -34.99
CA PHE A 378 -7.34 15.71 -34.92
C PHE A 378 -6.63 16.30 -36.11
N LYS A 379 -5.96 17.43 -35.96
CA LYS A 379 -5.33 18.18 -37.07
C LYS A 379 -4.07 17.48 -37.57
N GLU A 380 -3.22 17.04 -36.64
CA GLU A 380 -1.94 16.38 -36.89
C GLU A 380 -1.56 15.51 -35.67
N LYS A 381 -0.41 14.86 -35.73
CA LYS A 381 0.04 13.88 -34.73
C LYS A 381 -0.08 14.33 -33.27
N TYR A 382 0.12 15.62 -32.99
CA TYR A 382 0.18 16.15 -31.63
C TYR A 382 -0.79 17.29 -31.35
N LYS A 383 -1.62 17.66 -32.31
CA LYS A 383 -2.56 18.78 -32.20
C LYS A 383 -3.99 18.34 -32.47
N LEU A 384 -4.86 18.64 -31.56
CA LEU A 384 -6.30 18.47 -31.74
C LEU A 384 -7.04 19.75 -31.41
N SER A 385 -8.28 19.82 -31.88
CA SER A 385 -9.26 20.81 -31.42
C SER A 385 -10.45 20.07 -30.84
N TYR A 386 -11.04 20.62 -29.80
CA TYR A 386 -12.25 20.08 -29.21
C TYR A 386 -13.23 21.19 -28.83
N ARG A 387 -14.51 20.85 -28.76
CA ARG A 387 -15.57 21.71 -28.20
C ARG A 387 -16.64 20.83 -27.55
N ASN A 388 -17.34 21.37 -26.58
CA ASN A 388 -18.54 20.73 -26.05
C ASN A 388 -19.74 20.99 -26.97
N ASP A 389 -20.75 20.15 -26.90
CA ASP A 389 -21.99 20.36 -27.63
C ASP A 389 -22.65 21.68 -27.20
N GLY A 390 -23.27 22.36 -28.17
CA GLY A 390 -23.84 23.70 -27.96
C GLY A 390 -22.83 24.86 -27.99
N GLU A 391 -21.52 24.60 -27.92
CA GLU A 391 -20.49 25.61 -28.07
C GLU A 391 -20.13 25.83 -29.56
N THR A 392 -19.83 27.08 -29.91
CA THR A 392 -19.35 27.41 -31.29
C THR A 392 -17.83 27.50 -31.35
N GLN A 393 -17.18 27.80 -30.23
CA GLN A 393 -15.74 27.98 -30.15
C GLN A 393 -15.00 26.65 -30.01
N TRP A 394 -14.03 26.42 -30.89
CA TRP A 394 -13.09 25.32 -30.81
C TRP A 394 -11.89 25.72 -29.95
N ARG A 395 -11.48 24.81 -29.07
CA ARG A 395 -10.27 24.92 -28.26
C ARG A 395 -9.18 24.05 -28.82
N GLU A 396 -7.99 24.58 -28.96
CA GLU A 396 -6.83 23.80 -29.40
C GLU A 396 -6.08 23.25 -28.19
N ALA A 397 -5.63 21.99 -28.31
CA ALA A 397 -4.84 21.34 -27.28
C ALA A 397 -3.76 20.44 -27.89
N ASP A 398 -2.64 20.34 -27.19
CA ASP A 398 -1.68 19.30 -27.45
C ASP A 398 -2.21 17.97 -26.91
N TYR A 399 -1.98 16.90 -27.63
CA TYR A 399 -2.33 15.55 -27.21
C TYR A 399 -1.21 14.56 -27.51
N ARG A 400 -1.26 13.43 -26.82
CA ARG A 400 -0.48 12.23 -27.15
C ARG A 400 -1.45 11.07 -27.29
N CYS A 401 -1.13 10.12 -28.18
CA CYS A 401 -1.98 8.97 -28.48
C CYS A 401 -1.16 7.71 -28.65
N TYR A 402 -1.59 6.66 -27.99
CA TYR A 402 -1.13 5.30 -28.21
C TYR A 402 -2.20 4.49 -28.96
N GLU A 403 -1.77 3.54 -29.77
CA GLU A 403 -2.63 2.46 -30.24
C GLU A 403 -2.39 1.26 -29.33
N GLY A 404 -3.25 1.08 -28.34
CA GLY A 404 -3.11 0.04 -27.31
C GLY A 404 -3.41 -1.37 -27.82
N ASP A 405 -4.20 -1.47 -28.88
CA ASP A 405 -4.53 -2.66 -29.64
C ASP A 405 -5.01 -2.22 -31.03
N GLU A 406 -5.19 -3.15 -31.97
CA GLU A 406 -5.68 -2.82 -33.30
C GLU A 406 -6.99 -2.00 -33.24
N GLN A 407 -6.98 -0.77 -33.82
CA GLN A 407 -8.11 0.15 -33.81
C GLN A 407 -8.62 0.57 -32.40
N LEU A 408 -7.86 0.33 -31.34
CA LEU A 408 -8.11 0.83 -29.98
C LEU A 408 -7.09 1.92 -29.66
N PHE A 409 -7.53 3.16 -29.58
CA PHE A 409 -6.68 4.32 -29.32
C PHE A 409 -6.89 4.83 -27.92
N PHE A 410 -5.78 5.21 -27.28
CA PHE A 410 -5.75 5.80 -25.95
C PHE A 410 -5.00 7.12 -26.00
N PHE A 411 -5.70 8.23 -25.77
CA PHE A 411 -5.12 9.56 -25.87
C PHE A 411 -5.46 10.46 -24.67
N SER A 412 -4.63 11.47 -24.44
CA SER A 412 -4.80 12.43 -23.35
C SER A 412 -4.53 13.85 -23.81
N HIS A 413 -5.29 14.79 -23.24
CA HIS A 413 -5.06 16.22 -23.36
C HIS A 413 -5.62 17.01 -22.16
N LEU A 414 -5.16 18.25 -22.00
CA LEU A 414 -5.74 19.18 -21.03
C LEU A 414 -7.07 19.73 -21.50
N LEU A 415 -7.98 19.96 -20.57
CA LEU A 415 -9.15 20.82 -20.78
C LEU A 415 -8.73 22.27 -20.54
N ILE A 416 -8.46 22.99 -21.63
CA ILE A 416 -7.71 24.26 -21.60
C ILE A 416 -8.32 25.33 -20.67
N ASP A 417 -9.65 25.49 -20.70
CA ASP A 417 -10.34 26.52 -19.93
C ASP A 417 -10.97 26.00 -18.63
N SER A 418 -10.63 24.76 -18.22
CA SER A 418 -11.26 24.17 -17.03
C SER A 418 -10.81 24.86 -15.74
N LYS A 419 -11.78 25.02 -14.84
CA LYS A 419 -11.57 25.52 -13.47
C LYS A 419 -12.34 24.61 -12.50
N PRO A 420 -11.68 23.84 -11.63
CA PRO A 420 -10.24 23.65 -11.52
C PRO A 420 -9.61 23.06 -12.79
N ARG A 421 -8.29 23.16 -12.92
CA ARG A 421 -7.57 22.62 -14.07
C ARG A 421 -7.82 21.11 -14.16
N ALA A 422 -8.14 20.64 -15.35
CA ALA A 422 -8.48 19.25 -15.59
C ALA A 422 -7.82 18.70 -16.86
N SER A 423 -7.70 17.38 -16.90
CA SER A 423 -7.30 16.62 -18.08
C SER A 423 -8.29 15.49 -18.35
N VAL A 424 -8.21 14.95 -19.54
CA VAL A 424 -8.95 13.76 -19.93
C VAL A 424 -7.99 12.72 -20.51
N GLN A 425 -8.18 11.46 -20.11
CA GLN A 425 -7.53 10.30 -20.69
C GLN A 425 -8.63 9.44 -21.30
N ILE A 426 -8.59 9.25 -22.61
CA ILE A 426 -9.72 8.74 -23.37
C ILE A 426 -9.32 7.51 -24.17
N ALA A 427 -10.00 6.41 -23.92
CA ALA A 427 -9.95 5.23 -24.79
C ALA A 427 -11.12 5.26 -25.78
N VAL A 428 -10.81 5.09 -27.07
CA VAL A 428 -11.80 4.98 -28.14
C VAL A 428 -11.55 3.71 -28.96
N ASP A 429 -12.59 2.93 -29.13
CA ASP A 429 -12.54 1.68 -29.87
C ASP A 429 -13.24 1.82 -31.23
N PHE A 430 -12.47 1.89 -32.31
CA PHE A 430 -12.99 2.04 -33.67
C PHE A 430 -13.61 0.76 -34.24
N THR A 431 -13.49 -0.38 -33.55
CA THR A 431 -14.12 -1.61 -33.98
C THR A 431 -15.61 -1.68 -33.62
N ASN A 432 -15.99 -1.04 -32.50
CA ASN A 432 -17.34 -1.12 -31.97
C ASN A 432 -17.94 0.23 -31.54
N GLY A 433 -17.15 1.32 -31.60
CA GLY A 433 -17.60 2.65 -31.24
C GLY A 433 -17.74 2.89 -29.72
N LEU A 434 -17.18 2.05 -28.87
CA LEU A 434 -17.20 2.28 -27.44
C LEU A 434 -16.12 3.29 -27.03
N THR A 435 -16.42 4.08 -25.99
CA THR A 435 -15.45 5.00 -25.40
C THR A 435 -15.54 5.02 -23.88
N THR A 436 -14.39 5.24 -23.27
CA THR A 436 -14.25 5.53 -21.83
C THR A 436 -13.38 6.76 -21.66
N CYS A 437 -13.81 7.68 -20.83
CA CYS A 437 -13.01 8.84 -20.44
C CYS A 437 -12.76 8.81 -18.94
N ILE A 438 -11.51 8.91 -18.56
CA ILE A 438 -11.10 9.28 -17.21
C ILE A 438 -10.97 10.80 -17.19
N HIS A 439 -11.83 11.44 -16.45
CA HIS A 439 -11.78 12.88 -16.20
C HIS A 439 -11.04 13.10 -14.91
N SER A 440 -9.91 13.80 -14.96
CA SER A 440 -9.06 14.11 -13.81
C SER A 440 -9.00 15.60 -13.60
N GLN A 441 -9.07 16.05 -12.36
CA GLN A 441 -9.01 17.46 -12.02
C GLN A 441 -8.18 17.70 -10.77
N MET A 442 -7.64 18.93 -10.66
CA MET A 442 -6.93 19.37 -9.45
C MET A 442 -7.89 19.60 -8.29
N GLY A 443 -7.43 19.26 -7.11
CA GLY A 443 -8.15 19.46 -5.86
C GLY A 443 -8.90 18.22 -5.38
N THR A 444 -8.75 17.96 -4.10
CA THR A 444 -9.56 17.02 -3.31
C THR A 444 -10.23 17.79 -2.19
N PRO A 445 -11.19 17.18 -1.47
CA PRO A 445 -11.71 17.81 -0.24
C PRO A 445 -10.65 18.07 0.85
N TYR A 446 -9.44 17.56 0.69
CA TYR A 446 -8.37 17.64 1.67
C TYR A 446 -7.22 18.55 1.26
N PHE A 447 -6.76 18.43 -0.01
CA PHE A 447 -5.60 19.16 -0.50
C PHE A 447 -5.81 19.61 -1.95
N GLY A 448 -5.55 20.87 -2.23
CA GLY A 448 -5.72 21.44 -3.57
C GLY A 448 -4.69 20.95 -4.59
N ASN A 449 -3.54 20.44 -4.14
CA ASN A 449 -2.49 19.89 -5.00
C ASN A 449 -2.64 18.39 -5.31
N GLU A 450 -3.59 17.73 -4.70
CA GLU A 450 -3.98 16.38 -5.08
C GLU A 450 -4.91 16.40 -6.29
N THR A 451 -5.07 15.24 -6.92
CA THR A 451 -6.01 15.07 -8.03
C THR A 451 -7.20 14.21 -7.62
N THR A 452 -8.34 14.51 -8.19
CA THR A 452 -9.49 13.60 -8.20
C THR A 452 -9.76 13.15 -9.62
N TYR A 453 -10.31 11.96 -9.77
CA TYR A 453 -10.72 11.46 -11.06
C TYR A 453 -12.01 10.64 -10.97
N TYR A 454 -12.68 10.52 -12.11
CA TYR A 454 -13.82 9.63 -12.27
C TYR A 454 -13.89 9.11 -13.72
N ALA A 455 -14.48 7.93 -13.87
CA ALA A 455 -14.70 7.32 -15.18
C ALA A 455 -16.10 7.62 -15.69
N ILE A 456 -16.20 7.93 -16.98
CA ILE A 456 -17.45 8.05 -17.70
C ILE A 456 -17.41 7.17 -18.96
N PHE A 457 -18.52 6.51 -19.21
CA PHE A 457 -18.69 5.58 -20.33
C PHE A 457 -19.58 6.19 -21.39
N GLY A 458 -19.36 5.83 -22.63
CA GLY A 458 -20.15 6.35 -23.72
C GLY A 458 -19.85 5.67 -25.05
N VAL A 459 -20.23 6.37 -26.12
CA VAL A 459 -20.05 5.93 -27.48
C VAL A 459 -19.39 7.01 -28.33
N MET A 460 -18.73 6.56 -29.38
CA MET A 460 -18.15 7.40 -30.44
C MET A 460 -19.06 7.40 -31.64
N GLU A 461 -19.46 8.57 -32.07
CA GLU A 461 -20.22 8.82 -33.27
C GLU A 461 -19.27 9.27 -34.38
N THR A 462 -19.11 8.44 -35.41
CA THR A 462 -18.30 8.73 -36.59
C THR A 462 -18.83 7.94 -37.80
N ALA A 463 -18.47 8.37 -38.99
CA ALA A 463 -18.91 7.68 -40.22
C ALA A 463 -18.41 6.22 -40.24
N GLY A 464 -19.30 5.31 -40.59
CA GLY A 464 -18.98 3.88 -40.79
C GLY A 464 -18.95 3.05 -39.49
N ILE A 465 -19.21 3.64 -38.32
CA ILE A 465 -19.31 2.91 -37.05
C ILE A 465 -20.70 3.08 -36.48
N ASN A 466 -21.34 1.97 -36.16
CA ASN A 466 -22.66 1.94 -35.50
C ASN A 466 -22.46 1.43 -34.08
N PRO A 467 -22.31 2.32 -33.09
CA PRO A 467 -22.07 1.90 -31.72
C PRO A 467 -23.27 1.17 -31.12
N PRO A 468 -23.06 0.17 -30.26
CA PRO A 468 -24.14 -0.56 -29.61
C PRO A 468 -24.95 0.33 -28.68
N GLN A 469 -26.27 0.11 -28.65
CA GLN A 469 -27.18 0.92 -27.86
C GLN A 469 -26.96 0.79 -26.36
N TYR A 470 -26.71 -0.42 -25.85
CA TYR A 470 -26.66 -0.73 -24.41
C TYR A 470 -25.30 -1.22 -23.91
N LEU A 471 -24.45 -1.72 -24.79
CA LEU A 471 -23.13 -2.19 -24.40
C LEU A 471 -22.21 -0.99 -24.10
N ARG A 472 -21.44 -1.09 -23.03
CA ARG A 472 -20.38 -0.13 -22.66
C ARG A 472 -19.16 -0.91 -22.16
N HIS A 473 -18.03 -0.24 -22.09
CA HIS A 473 -16.95 -0.71 -21.23
C HIS A 473 -17.46 -0.74 -19.78
N GLU A 474 -16.88 -1.58 -18.94
CA GLU A 474 -17.37 -1.78 -17.58
C GLU A 474 -16.22 -1.89 -16.56
N HIS A 475 -16.51 -1.53 -15.33
CA HIS A 475 -15.60 -1.82 -14.23
C HIS A 475 -15.38 -3.33 -14.12
N THR A 476 -14.14 -3.73 -13.79
CA THR A 476 -13.77 -5.13 -13.67
C THR A 476 -12.89 -5.39 -12.47
N TYR A 477 -12.96 -6.61 -11.97
CA TYR A 477 -12.15 -7.11 -10.86
C TYR A 477 -11.37 -8.37 -11.26
N GLU A 478 -11.20 -8.59 -12.56
CA GLU A 478 -10.53 -9.78 -13.10
C GLU A 478 -9.07 -9.89 -12.65
N LEU A 479 -8.43 -8.75 -12.35
CA LEU A 479 -7.03 -8.71 -11.92
C LEU A 479 -6.85 -8.87 -10.41
N VAL A 480 -7.92 -8.94 -9.62
CA VAL A 480 -7.80 -9.17 -8.16
C VAL A 480 -7.00 -10.44 -7.89
N GLY A 481 -6.00 -10.31 -7.04
CA GLY A 481 -5.01 -11.34 -6.72
C GLY A 481 -3.81 -11.39 -7.67
N SER A 482 -3.87 -10.77 -8.84
CA SER A 482 -2.77 -10.80 -9.80
C SER A 482 -1.61 -9.91 -9.39
N ALA A 483 -0.40 -10.38 -9.68
CA ALA A 483 0.83 -9.60 -9.60
C ALA A 483 1.50 -9.56 -10.97
N ILE A 484 1.85 -8.36 -11.42
CA ILE A 484 2.47 -8.10 -12.72
C ILE A 484 3.64 -7.15 -12.48
N SER A 485 4.84 -7.53 -12.93
CA SER A 485 5.95 -6.58 -12.95
C SER A 485 5.94 -5.79 -14.25
N TRP A 486 6.31 -4.52 -14.13
CA TRP A 486 6.36 -3.56 -15.21
C TRP A 486 7.74 -2.91 -15.28
N SER A 487 8.46 -3.16 -16.37
CA SER A 487 9.75 -2.53 -16.65
C SER A 487 9.51 -1.31 -17.52
N TYR A 488 9.64 -0.13 -16.94
CA TYR A 488 9.43 1.16 -17.61
C TYR A 488 10.66 1.59 -18.41
N SER A 489 11.84 1.26 -17.90
CA SER A 489 13.14 1.49 -18.50
C SER A 489 14.17 0.54 -17.88
N ASP A 490 15.43 0.65 -18.31
CA ASP A 490 16.56 -0.06 -17.67
C ASP A 490 16.79 0.37 -16.22
N GLN A 491 16.23 1.50 -15.81
CA GLN A 491 16.43 2.08 -14.48
C GLN A 491 15.21 1.91 -13.56
N MET A 492 14.04 1.57 -14.09
CA MET A 492 12.82 1.51 -13.32
C MET A 492 11.98 0.29 -13.63
N THR A 493 11.80 -0.54 -12.64
CA THR A 493 10.88 -1.70 -12.64
C THR A 493 10.11 -1.73 -11.35
N SER A 494 8.80 -1.89 -11.44
CA SER A 494 7.93 -2.11 -10.28
C SER A 494 7.05 -3.34 -10.47
N MET A 495 6.54 -3.88 -9.39
CA MET A 495 5.46 -4.86 -9.41
C MET A 495 4.16 -4.19 -8.98
N HIS A 496 3.11 -4.40 -9.74
CA HIS A 496 1.75 -4.05 -9.34
C HIS A 496 1.04 -5.32 -8.85
N LEU A 497 0.56 -5.28 -7.63
CA LEU A 497 -0.26 -6.29 -6.99
C LEU A 497 -1.66 -5.71 -6.77
N PHE A 498 -2.70 -6.47 -7.08
CA PHE A 498 -4.10 -6.08 -6.89
C PHE A 498 -4.71 -6.85 -5.71
N PRO A 499 -4.48 -6.43 -4.46
CA PRO A 499 -4.87 -7.19 -3.26
C PRO A 499 -6.37 -7.11 -2.97
N SER A 500 -7.08 -6.16 -3.57
CA SER A 500 -8.52 -6.01 -3.41
C SER A 500 -9.17 -5.40 -4.66
N PRO A 501 -10.51 -5.35 -4.75
CA PRO A 501 -11.22 -4.74 -5.88
C PRO A 501 -10.92 -3.25 -6.12
N HIS A 502 -10.52 -2.52 -5.08
CA HIS A 502 -10.41 -1.07 -5.11
C HIS A 502 -9.02 -0.54 -4.78
N THR A 503 -8.04 -1.42 -4.63
CA THR A 503 -6.69 -1.04 -4.26
C THR A 503 -5.68 -1.79 -5.11
N MET A 504 -4.65 -1.11 -5.53
CA MET A 504 -3.42 -1.69 -6.02
C MET A 504 -2.28 -1.37 -5.06
N SER A 505 -1.28 -2.22 -5.05
CA SER A 505 -0.03 -1.98 -4.35
C SER A 505 1.12 -2.06 -5.33
N TRP A 506 2.06 -1.13 -5.24
CA TRP A 506 3.27 -1.19 -6.02
C TRP A 506 4.49 -1.44 -5.13
N THR A 507 5.46 -2.14 -5.70
CA THR A 507 6.77 -2.38 -5.09
C THR A 507 7.84 -2.05 -6.14
N ILE A 508 8.77 -1.16 -5.82
CA ILE A 508 9.86 -0.77 -6.73
C ILE A 508 11.04 -1.72 -6.54
N PHE A 509 11.48 -2.36 -7.62
CA PHE A 509 12.59 -3.33 -7.60
C PHE A 509 13.93 -2.72 -7.96
N ASN A 510 13.97 -1.84 -8.94
CA ASN A 510 15.18 -1.18 -9.36
C ASN A 510 14.92 0.29 -9.68
N ASP A 511 15.43 1.10 -8.84
CA ASP A 511 15.59 2.54 -9.00
C ASP A 511 16.65 2.95 -7.98
N ASN A 512 17.56 3.81 -8.38
CA ASN A 512 18.68 4.20 -7.53
C ASN A 512 18.28 4.96 -6.26
N GLN A 513 17.06 5.51 -6.20
CA GLN A 513 16.60 6.34 -5.10
C GLN A 513 15.47 5.72 -4.28
N THR A 514 14.60 4.94 -4.93
CA THR A 514 13.34 4.47 -4.33
C THR A 514 13.21 2.95 -4.29
N ARG A 515 14.30 2.23 -4.57
CA ARG A 515 14.34 0.77 -4.53
C ARG A 515 13.83 0.21 -3.21
N GLY A 516 12.93 -0.76 -3.29
CA GLY A 516 12.28 -1.36 -2.14
C GLY A 516 11.12 -0.54 -1.58
N ALA A 517 10.87 0.65 -2.11
CA ALA A 517 9.70 1.42 -1.75
C ALA A 517 8.42 0.69 -2.14
N GLN A 518 7.42 0.80 -1.29
CA GLN A 518 6.10 0.18 -1.47
C GLN A 518 5.01 1.11 -0.97
N TRP A 519 3.88 1.05 -1.64
CA TRP A 519 2.69 1.76 -1.25
C TRP A 519 1.44 1.07 -1.77
N SER A 520 0.31 1.29 -1.12
CA SER A 520 -1.01 0.88 -1.62
C SER A 520 -1.81 2.12 -1.96
N SER A 521 -2.35 2.15 -3.16
CA SER A 521 -3.16 3.26 -3.68
C SER A 521 -4.55 2.80 -4.08
N PRO A 522 -5.58 3.61 -3.83
CA PRO A 522 -6.91 3.36 -4.38
C PRO A 522 -6.86 3.32 -5.90
N CYS A 523 -7.59 2.39 -6.50
CA CYS A 523 -7.62 2.26 -7.94
C CYS A 523 -8.99 1.87 -8.49
N ILE A 524 -9.16 2.08 -9.79
CA ILE A 524 -10.24 1.50 -10.58
C ILE A 524 -9.65 0.77 -11.79
N MET A 525 -10.33 -0.30 -12.17
CA MET A 525 -10.04 -1.02 -13.41
C MET A 525 -11.27 -1.09 -14.28
N ILE A 526 -11.09 -0.88 -15.57
CA ILE A 526 -12.15 -0.91 -16.57
C ILE A 526 -11.72 -1.87 -17.67
N LYS A 527 -12.60 -2.80 -18.01
CA LYS A 527 -12.37 -3.73 -19.11
C LYS A 527 -12.75 -3.05 -20.43
N LEU A 528 -11.79 -2.90 -21.31
CA LEU A 528 -12.02 -2.38 -22.67
C LEU A 528 -12.30 -3.52 -23.66
N ARG A 529 -11.50 -4.57 -23.59
CA ARG A 529 -11.60 -5.80 -24.38
C ARG A 529 -11.13 -7.00 -23.54
N PRO A 530 -11.33 -8.25 -23.94
CA PRO A 530 -10.70 -9.38 -23.26
C PRO A 530 -9.19 -9.17 -23.10
N GLN A 531 -8.68 -9.25 -21.86
CA GLN A 531 -7.28 -9.04 -21.48
C GLN A 531 -6.71 -7.63 -21.80
N ILE A 532 -7.59 -6.64 -22.04
CA ILE A 532 -7.18 -5.23 -22.19
C ILE A 532 -7.98 -4.39 -21.23
N TYR A 533 -7.27 -3.65 -20.40
CA TYR A 533 -7.84 -2.91 -19.27
C TYR A 533 -7.35 -1.48 -19.27
N LEU A 534 -8.19 -0.58 -18.80
CA LEU A 534 -7.80 0.75 -18.39
C LEU A 534 -7.69 0.73 -16.85
N PHE A 535 -6.50 0.99 -16.35
CA PHE A 535 -6.17 1.05 -14.95
C PHE A 535 -5.96 2.50 -14.56
N CYS A 536 -6.54 2.91 -13.44
CA CYS A 536 -6.40 4.28 -12.96
C CYS A 536 -6.25 4.31 -11.45
N GLN A 537 -5.29 5.08 -10.96
CA GLN A 537 -5.00 5.26 -9.55
C GLN A 537 -4.65 6.71 -9.23
N ASN A 538 -4.79 7.06 -7.95
CA ASN A 538 -4.13 8.22 -7.37
C ASN A 538 -2.92 7.76 -6.56
N GLU A 539 -1.76 8.26 -6.94
CA GLU A 539 -0.50 7.97 -6.27
C GLU A 539 -0.33 8.90 -5.06
N GLU A 540 -0.82 8.48 -3.93
CA GLU A 540 -0.79 9.29 -2.70
C GLU A 540 0.63 9.57 -2.21
N ALA A 541 1.55 8.63 -2.44
CA ALA A 541 2.96 8.82 -2.10
C ALA A 541 3.65 9.88 -2.97
N CYS A 542 3.07 10.21 -4.14
CA CYS A 542 3.57 11.21 -5.07
C CYS A 542 2.65 12.43 -5.17
N ASN A 543 2.30 13.03 -4.04
CA ASN A 543 1.44 14.23 -3.97
C ASN A 543 0.06 14.05 -4.63
N GLY A 544 -0.51 12.85 -4.55
CA GLY A 544 -1.80 12.54 -5.14
C GLY A 544 -1.84 12.63 -6.66
N ALA A 545 -0.71 12.40 -7.33
CA ALA A 545 -0.66 12.34 -8.78
C ALA A 545 -1.58 11.23 -9.31
N GLN A 546 -2.38 11.55 -10.30
CA GLN A 546 -3.22 10.55 -10.96
C GLN A 546 -2.42 9.88 -12.08
N MET A 547 -2.53 8.55 -12.14
CA MET A 547 -1.99 7.74 -13.22
C MET A 547 -3.13 6.97 -13.90
N CYS A 548 -3.12 6.95 -15.23
CA CYS A 548 -4.06 6.17 -16.02
C CYS A 548 -3.32 5.42 -17.11
N GLU A 549 -3.39 4.10 -17.08
CA GLU A 549 -2.64 3.23 -17.96
C GLU A 549 -3.56 2.24 -18.68
N LEU A 550 -3.32 2.04 -19.96
CA LEU A 550 -3.89 0.96 -20.72
C LEU A 550 -2.96 -0.26 -20.64
N PHE A 551 -3.44 -1.35 -20.04
CA PHE A 551 -2.75 -2.63 -19.98
C PHE A 551 -3.27 -3.54 -21.08
N ASN A 552 -2.43 -3.91 -22.03
CA ASN A 552 -2.70 -4.98 -22.97
C ASN A 552 -1.95 -6.25 -22.53
N LEU A 553 -2.63 -7.12 -21.79
CA LEU A 553 -2.03 -8.34 -21.23
C LEU A 553 -1.85 -9.45 -22.28
N ARG A 554 -2.40 -9.32 -23.48
CA ARG A 554 -2.14 -10.26 -24.59
C ARG A 554 -0.71 -10.16 -25.10
N ILE A 555 -0.17 -8.94 -25.11
CA ILE A 555 1.19 -8.64 -25.57
C ILE A 555 2.09 -8.14 -24.43
N MET A 556 1.60 -8.13 -23.20
CA MET A 556 2.30 -7.68 -22.00
C MET A 556 2.92 -6.29 -22.18
N ARG A 557 2.10 -5.33 -22.57
CA ARG A 557 2.46 -3.92 -22.75
C ARG A 557 1.54 -3.02 -21.94
N GLY A 558 2.14 -2.02 -21.30
CA GLY A 558 1.44 -0.90 -20.66
C GLY A 558 1.80 0.41 -21.33
N CYS A 559 0.85 1.32 -21.45
CA CYS A 559 1.09 2.70 -21.87
C CYS A 559 0.06 3.62 -21.21
N GLY A 560 0.46 4.83 -20.89
CA GLY A 560 -0.45 5.70 -20.16
C GLY A 560 0.02 7.11 -19.96
N PHE A 561 -0.77 7.81 -19.13
CA PHE A 561 -0.62 9.22 -18.83
C PHE A 561 -0.79 9.46 -17.34
N GLY A 562 0.07 10.32 -16.79
CA GLY A 562 -0.10 10.86 -15.46
C GLY A 562 -0.65 12.28 -15.51
N PHE A 563 -1.42 12.67 -14.49
CA PHE A 563 -1.87 14.05 -14.29
C PHE A 563 -1.56 14.48 -12.88
N SER A 564 -0.81 15.55 -12.73
CA SER A 564 -0.40 16.08 -11.42
C SER A 564 -0.27 17.57 -11.44
N GLY A 565 -0.33 18.18 -10.26
CA GLY A 565 -0.07 19.60 -10.04
C GLY A 565 1.22 19.81 -9.27
N GLY A 566 1.81 20.97 -9.44
CA GLY A 566 3.00 21.40 -8.71
C GLY A 566 3.27 22.88 -8.87
N ALA A 567 4.33 23.37 -8.26
CA ALA A 567 4.70 24.80 -8.24
C ALA A 567 4.86 25.44 -9.63
N ARG A 568 5.10 24.62 -10.67
CA ARG A 568 5.27 25.09 -12.05
C ARG A 568 4.05 24.91 -12.93
N GLY A 569 2.91 24.47 -12.39
CA GLY A 569 1.67 24.21 -13.12
C GLY A 569 1.25 22.75 -13.08
N VAL A 570 0.40 22.36 -14.03
CA VAL A 570 0.00 20.95 -14.20
C VAL A 570 0.96 20.24 -15.13
N ASN A 571 1.14 18.95 -14.86
CA ASN A 571 1.97 18.06 -15.65
C ASN A 571 1.10 16.92 -16.21
N LEU A 572 1.30 16.60 -17.49
CA LEU A 572 0.89 15.34 -18.08
C LEU A 572 2.13 14.47 -18.22
N GLY A 573 2.28 13.49 -17.32
CA GLY A 573 3.36 12.51 -17.39
C GLY A 573 3.10 11.47 -18.48
N LEU A 574 4.17 10.84 -18.95
CA LEU A 574 4.10 9.72 -19.88
C LEU A 574 4.51 8.44 -19.14
N VAL A 575 3.79 7.37 -19.39
CA VAL A 575 4.07 6.06 -18.80
C VAL A 575 4.06 5.00 -19.90
N GLY A 576 4.96 4.05 -19.80
CA GLY A 576 4.92 2.91 -20.70
C GLY A 576 5.94 1.85 -20.33
N ALA A 577 5.50 0.60 -20.33
CA ALA A 577 6.27 -0.50 -19.78
C ALA A 577 6.09 -1.81 -20.54
N LEU A 578 7.10 -2.68 -20.37
CA LEU A 578 7.03 -4.10 -20.67
C LEU A 578 6.54 -4.85 -19.43
N GLY A 579 5.50 -5.64 -19.59
CA GLY A 579 4.91 -6.42 -18.52
C GLY A 579 5.45 -7.84 -18.42
N ARG A 580 5.41 -8.38 -17.21
CA ARG A 580 5.64 -9.81 -16.94
C ARG A 580 4.68 -10.26 -15.85
N PHE A 581 3.88 -11.27 -16.13
CA PHE A 581 3.02 -11.88 -15.13
C PHE A 581 3.85 -12.65 -14.10
N ILE A 582 3.69 -12.31 -12.81
CA ILE A 582 4.41 -12.91 -11.69
C ILE A 582 3.62 -14.07 -11.08
N GLY A 583 2.30 -13.91 -11.01
CA GLY A 583 1.42 -14.91 -10.44
C GLY A 583 0.07 -14.34 -10.03
N LYS A 584 -0.74 -15.20 -9.41
CA LYS A 584 -2.07 -14.82 -8.92
C LYS A 584 -2.38 -15.56 -7.63
N TYR A 585 -2.85 -14.83 -6.63
CA TYR A 585 -3.45 -15.38 -5.43
C TYR A 585 -4.92 -15.74 -5.66
N ASP A 586 -5.40 -16.81 -5.05
CA ASP A 586 -6.81 -17.19 -5.06
C ASP A 586 -7.60 -16.44 -3.98
N ILE A 587 -7.77 -15.14 -4.19
CA ILE A 587 -8.39 -14.24 -3.21
C ILE A 587 -9.72 -13.64 -3.66
N ALA A 588 -10.04 -13.71 -4.93
CA ALA A 588 -11.28 -13.12 -5.46
C ALA A 588 -12.55 -13.68 -4.79
N LYS A 589 -12.50 -14.89 -4.25
CA LYS A 589 -13.58 -15.56 -3.53
C LYS A 589 -13.97 -14.88 -2.20
N PHE A 590 -13.06 -14.15 -1.57
CA PHE A 590 -13.31 -13.46 -0.31
C PHE A 590 -14.06 -12.14 -0.49
N PHE A 591 -14.12 -11.61 -1.71
CA PHE A 591 -14.82 -10.37 -2.02
C PHE A 591 -16.22 -10.68 -2.55
N GLY A 592 -17.24 -10.40 -1.75
CA GLY A 592 -18.63 -10.66 -2.12
C GLY A 592 -19.14 -9.82 -3.29
N PRO A 593 -20.33 -10.13 -3.84
CA PRO A 593 -20.91 -9.40 -4.97
C PRO A 593 -21.08 -7.90 -4.73
N LYS A 594 -21.28 -7.47 -3.48
CA LYS A 594 -21.43 -6.05 -3.11
C LYS A 594 -20.13 -5.27 -3.25
N ALA A 595 -18.96 -5.90 -3.10
CA ALA A 595 -17.68 -5.27 -3.33
C ALA A 595 -17.45 -4.97 -4.82
N ARG A 596 -18.16 -5.68 -5.70
CA ARG A 596 -18.08 -5.53 -7.15
C ARG A 596 -18.95 -4.41 -7.73
N LEU A 597 -19.83 -3.82 -6.91
CA LEU A 597 -20.83 -2.85 -7.34
C LEU A 597 -20.55 -1.41 -6.90
N ARG A 598 -19.40 -1.16 -6.28
CA ARG A 598 -19.01 0.17 -5.79
C ARG A 598 -18.10 0.90 -6.74
#